data_57e10ecb305d0b9535d23c98917ef0f4
#
_entry.id   57e10ecb305d0b9535d23c98917ef0f4
#
_cell.length_a   1.000
_cell.length_b   1.000
_cell.length_c   1.000
_cell.angle_alpha   90.00
_cell.angle_beta   90.00
_cell.angle_gamma   90.00
#
_symmetry.space_group_name_H-M   'P 1'
#
loop_
_entity.id
_entity.type
_entity.pdbx_description
1 polymer ?
#
loop_
_entity_poly.entity_id
_entity_poly.type
_entity_poly.pdbx_seq_one_letter_code
_entity_poly.pdbx_strand_id
1 'polypeptide(L)'
;MITETLNNLLHQTAFFNLDWGNYVMIAVACFFLYLAIKHEFEPLLLVPIAFGMLLVNIYPDIMAEPYTDVQGLEHAGGLFYYFFTLDEWSILPSLIFMGVGAMTDFGPLIANPISFIMGAAAQLGIYLAYFFAIFMGFNGREAAAISIIGGADGPTSIFLLNKLGQQHLMGPIAVAAYSYMSLVPIIQPPVMKLLTTEKERKIKMEQLRSVSKLEKILFPIVITIVVCMILPSTAPLVGMLMLGNLFRECGVVKQLQETASNAMMYIVVILLGTSVGASTSAEAFLNVSTLKIVALGLIAFVFGTAGGVLLGKILCKATHGRINPLIGSAGVSAVPMAARLSQKVGAEADPTNFLLMHAMGPNVAGVIGTAVAAGTFMAIFGV
;
A
#
# COMPACT_ATOMS: atom_id res chain seq x y z
N MET A 1 -9.03 14.16 -51.60
CA MET A 1 -10.01 14.26 -50.52
C MET A 1 -10.30 12.90 -49.86
N ILE A 2 -10.96 11.90 -50.51
CA ILE A 2 -11.26 10.59 -49.89
C ILE A 2 -9.98 9.83 -49.53
N THR A 3 -9.00 9.77 -50.45
CA THR A 3 -7.70 9.12 -50.24
C THR A 3 -6.88 9.81 -49.12
N GLU A 4 -6.91 11.12 -49.06
CA GLU A 4 -6.26 11.92 -48.01
C GLU A 4 -6.94 11.69 -46.65
N THR A 5 -8.27 11.68 -46.62
CA THR A 5 -9.05 11.38 -45.40
C THR A 5 -8.77 9.96 -44.91
N LEU A 6 -8.72 8.98 -45.79
CA LEU A 6 -8.36 7.60 -45.43
C LEU A 6 -6.90 7.48 -44.94
N ASN A 7 -5.99 8.20 -45.59
CA ASN A 7 -4.58 8.21 -45.17
C ASN A 7 -4.42 8.90 -43.81
N ASN A 8 -5.11 10.00 -43.58
CA ASN A 8 -5.12 10.70 -42.27
C ASN A 8 -5.74 9.80 -41.19
N LEU A 9 -6.84 9.10 -41.48
CA LEU A 9 -7.43 8.15 -40.55
C LEU A 9 -6.46 7.00 -40.18
N LEU A 10 -5.76 6.47 -41.19
CA LEU A 10 -4.76 5.41 -40.98
C LEU A 10 -3.60 5.93 -40.08
N HIS A 11 -3.10 7.12 -40.36
CA HIS A 11 -2.01 7.72 -39.57
C HIS A 11 -2.47 8.17 -38.17
N GLN A 12 -3.77 8.35 -37.92
CA GLN A 12 -4.30 8.59 -36.57
C GLN A 12 -4.47 7.30 -35.75
N THR A 13 -4.35 6.13 -36.37
CA THR A 13 -4.43 4.86 -35.62
C THR A 13 -3.20 4.68 -34.72
N ALA A 14 -3.39 4.13 -33.53
CA ALA A 14 -2.32 3.82 -32.59
C ALA A 14 -1.24 2.91 -33.22
N PHE A 15 -1.60 2.05 -34.20
CA PHE A 15 -0.66 1.15 -34.88
C PHE A 15 0.52 1.85 -35.58
N PHE A 16 0.37 3.11 -35.99
CA PHE A 16 1.43 3.88 -36.66
C PHE A 16 2.16 4.83 -35.71
N ASN A 17 1.61 5.06 -34.52
CA ASN A 17 2.09 6.06 -33.57
C ASN A 17 2.74 5.48 -32.31
N LEU A 18 2.68 4.14 -32.15
CA LEU A 18 3.22 3.46 -30.97
C LEU A 18 4.61 2.90 -31.24
N ASP A 19 5.51 3.09 -30.26
CA ASP A 19 6.82 2.49 -30.24
C ASP A 19 6.78 1.03 -29.73
N TRP A 20 7.85 0.28 -29.95
CA TRP A 20 7.99 -1.10 -29.46
C TRP A 20 7.74 -1.22 -27.94
N GLY A 21 8.19 -0.24 -27.17
CA GLY A 21 7.98 -0.19 -25.72
C GLY A 21 6.49 -0.21 -25.33
N ASN A 22 5.64 0.51 -26.06
CA ASN A 22 4.19 0.53 -25.83
C ASN A 22 3.57 -0.86 -26.04
N TYR A 23 3.96 -1.59 -27.07
CA TYR A 23 3.48 -2.97 -27.30
C TYR A 23 3.88 -3.91 -26.18
N VAL A 24 5.12 -3.78 -25.67
CA VAL A 24 5.57 -4.55 -24.49
C VAL A 24 4.71 -4.20 -23.26
N MET A 25 4.45 -2.92 -23.02
CA MET A 25 3.64 -2.49 -21.87
C MET A 25 2.16 -2.89 -22.01
N ILE A 26 1.61 -2.92 -23.20
CA ILE A 26 0.27 -3.49 -23.47
C ILE A 26 0.25 -4.97 -23.07
N ALA A 27 1.27 -5.75 -23.45
CA ALA A 27 1.36 -7.16 -23.07
C ALA A 27 1.50 -7.33 -21.54
N VAL A 28 2.29 -6.47 -20.88
CA VAL A 28 2.45 -6.42 -19.41
C VAL A 28 1.11 -6.08 -18.75
N ALA A 29 0.37 -5.09 -19.24
CA ALA A 29 -0.95 -4.74 -18.75
C ALA A 29 -1.94 -5.91 -18.86
N CYS A 30 -1.98 -6.59 -20.01
CA CYS A 30 -2.79 -7.80 -20.20
C CYS A 30 -2.39 -8.92 -19.24
N PHE A 31 -1.09 -9.09 -18.96
CA PHE A 31 -0.61 -10.06 -18.00
C PHE A 31 -1.08 -9.72 -16.56
N PHE A 32 -1.02 -8.45 -16.15
CA PHE A 32 -1.55 -8.04 -14.85
C PHE A 32 -3.08 -8.20 -14.76
N LEU A 33 -3.82 -7.91 -15.83
CA LEU A 33 -5.25 -8.20 -15.88
C LEU A 33 -5.53 -9.70 -15.73
N TYR A 34 -4.74 -10.54 -16.38
CA TYR A 34 -4.85 -12.00 -16.23
C TYR A 34 -4.60 -12.43 -14.76
N LEU A 35 -3.57 -11.90 -14.11
CA LEU A 35 -3.30 -12.19 -12.71
C LEU A 35 -4.43 -11.72 -11.79
N ALA A 36 -4.97 -10.52 -12.02
CA ALA A 36 -6.06 -9.97 -11.22
C ALA A 36 -7.36 -10.77 -11.38
N ILE A 37 -7.71 -11.16 -12.61
CA ILE A 37 -8.99 -11.80 -12.91
C ILE A 37 -8.94 -13.30 -12.65
N LYS A 38 -7.87 -13.99 -13.10
CA LYS A 38 -7.77 -15.45 -13.01
C LYS A 38 -7.25 -15.95 -11.68
N HIS A 39 -6.31 -15.21 -11.09
CA HIS A 39 -5.66 -15.59 -9.83
C HIS A 39 -6.14 -14.76 -8.64
N GLU A 40 -7.08 -13.85 -8.85
CA GLU A 40 -7.68 -12.98 -7.82
C GLU A 40 -6.62 -12.21 -7.01
N PHE A 41 -5.53 -11.81 -7.66
CA PHE A 41 -4.46 -11.04 -7.05
C PHE A 41 -4.91 -9.60 -6.87
N GLU A 42 -5.37 -9.26 -5.64
CA GLU A 42 -5.84 -7.93 -5.24
C GLU A 42 -6.68 -7.22 -6.32
N PRO A 43 -7.78 -7.87 -6.80
CA PRO A 43 -8.47 -7.45 -8.01
C PRO A 43 -9.03 -6.03 -7.94
N LEU A 44 -9.40 -5.56 -6.73
CA LEU A 44 -9.92 -4.20 -6.54
C LEU A 44 -8.93 -3.11 -6.94
N LEU A 45 -7.64 -3.35 -6.78
CA LEU A 45 -6.58 -2.39 -7.11
C LEU A 45 -5.92 -2.73 -8.44
N LEU A 46 -5.58 -4.02 -8.66
CA LEU A 46 -4.78 -4.40 -9.82
C LEU A 46 -5.55 -4.29 -11.14
N VAL A 47 -6.89 -4.47 -11.14
CA VAL A 47 -7.70 -4.29 -12.36
C VAL A 47 -7.67 -2.84 -12.86
N PRO A 48 -8.02 -1.81 -12.05
CA PRO A 48 -7.94 -0.43 -12.52
C PRO A 48 -6.51 0.01 -12.85
N ILE A 49 -5.47 -0.44 -12.10
CA ILE A 49 -4.07 -0.15 -12.42
C ILE A 49 -3.69 -0.72 -13.78
N ALA A 50 -3.95 -2.01 -14.02
CA ALA A 50 -3.59 -2.65 -15.28
C ALA A 50 -4.37 -2.06 -16.47
N PHE A 51 -5.62 -1.64 -16.25
CA PHE A 51 -6.41 -1.00 -17.29
C PHE A 51 -5.94 0.43 -17.59
N GLY A 52 -5.53 1.20 -16.57
CA GLY A 52 -4.88 2.50 -16.74
C GLY A 52 -3.56 2.39 -17.52
N MET A 53 -2.73 1.40 -17.17
CA MET A 53 -1.50 1.06 -17.90
C MET A 53 -1.79 0.71 -19.36
N LEU A 54 -2.84 -0.08 -19.63
CA LEU A 54 -3.27 -0.42 -20.99
C LEU A 54 -3.61 0.84 -21.79
N LEU A 55 -4.44 1.73 -21.22
CA LEU A 55 -4.91 2.92 -21.91
C LEU A 55 -3.80 3.92 -22.21
N VAL A 56 -2.89 4.20 -21.28
CA VAL A 56 -1.80 5.16 -21.51
C VAL A 56 -0.80 4.65 -22.56
N ASN A 57 -0.60 3.35 -22.66
CA ASN A 57 0.28 2.78 -23.68
C ASN A 57 -0.39 2.62 -25.05
N ILE A 58 -1.72 2.72 -25.16
CA ILE A 58 -2.45 2.84 -26.43
C ILE A 58 -2.61 4.30 -26.86
N TYR A 59 -2.90 5.19 -25.89
CA TYR A 59 -3.16 6.61 -26.12
C TYR A 59 -2.49 7.45 -25.04
N PRO A 60 -1.21 7.83 -25.21
CA PRO A 60 -0.45 8.57 -24.20
C PRO A 60 -1.06 9.93 -23.82
N ASP A 61 -1.76 10.60 -24.77
CA ASP A 61 -2.39 11.90 -24.54
C ASP A 61 -3.49 11.88 -23.46
N ILE A 62 -3.94 10.69 -23.03
CA ILE A 62 -4.86 10.56 -21.89
C ILE A 62 -4.24 11.08 -20.58
N MET A 63 -2.89 11.21 -20.52
CA MET A 63 -2.11 11.78 -19.42
C MET A 63 -1.50 13.14 -19.75
N ALA A 64 -1.80 13.72 -20.94
CA ALA A 64 -1.24 15.00 -21.33
C ALA A 64 -1.61 16.10 -20.34
N GLU A 65 -0.64 16.96 -20.02
CA GLU A 65 -0.89 18.16 -19.21
C GLU A 65 -1.72 19.19 -20.00
N PRO A 66 -2.49 20.06 -19.33
CA PRO A 66 -3.10 21.21 -19.98
C PRO A 66 -2.02 22.09 -20.61
N TYR A 67 -2.26 22.57 -21.82
CA TYR A 67 -1.32 23.45 -22.50
C TYR A 67 -2.03 24.59 -23.22
N THR A 68 -1.31 25.68 -23.41
CA THR A 68 -1.76 26.84 -24.22
C THR A 68 -1.04 26.74 -25.55
N ASP A 69 -1.79 26.76 -26.63
CA ASP A 69 -1.21 26.73 -27.98
C ASP A 69 -0.58 28.07 -28.40
N VAL A 70 0.07 28.09 -29.56
CA VAL A 70 0.78 29.29 -30.09
C VAL A 70 -0.19 30.46 -30.39
N GLN A 71 -1.50 30.14 -30.47
CA GLN A 71 -2.58 31.13 -30.74
C GLN A 71 -3.17 31.66 -29.42
N GLY A 72 -2.72 31.17 -28.26
CA GLY A 72 -3.22 31.58 -26.94
C GLY A 72 -4.51 30.84 -26.53
N LEU A 73 -4.88 29.76 -27.21
CA LEU A 73 -6.02 28.91 -26.85
C LEU A 73 -5.59 27.88 -25.81
N GLU A 74 -6.33 27.79 -24.71
CA GLU A 74 -6.12 26.80 -23.65
C GLU A 74 -6.73 25.45 -24.08
N HIS A 75 -5.91 24.41 -24.04
CA HIS A 75 -6.31 23.03 -24.23
C HIS A 75 -6.35 22.30 -22.89
N ALA A 76 -7.47 21.63 -22.62
CA ALA A 76 -7.63 20.81 -21.42
C ALA A 76 -6.64 19.63 -21.46
N GLY A 77 -6.18 19.21 -20.29
CA GLY A 77 -5.38 18.00 -20.14
C GLY A 77 -6.18 16.73 -20.40
N GLY A 78 -5.48 15.61 -20.50
CA GLY A 78 -6.07 14.29 -20.60
C GLY A 78 -6.86 13.91 -19.35
N LEU A 79 -7.82 12.98 -19.48
CA LEU A 79 -8.68 12.56 -18.37
C LEU A 79 -7.88 12.10 -17.14
N PHE A 80 -6.87 11.27 -17.35
CA PHE A 80 -6.09 10.69 -16.25
C PHE A 80 -5.10 11.66 -15.63
N TYR A 81 -4.74 12.73 -16.33
CA TYR A 81 -3.99 13.84 -15.75
C TYR A 81 -4.72 14.45 -14.54
N TYR A 82 -6.04 14.69 -14.66
CA TYR A 82 -6.82 15.23 -13.54
C TYR A 82 -6.96 14.26 -12.37
N PHE A 83 -7.06 12.95 -12.64
CA PHE A 83 -7.07 11.95 -11.57
C PHE A 83 -5.71 11.88 -10.88
N PHE A 84 -4.64 11.93 -11.65
CA PHE A 84 -3.26 11.98 -11.16
C PHE A 84 -2.98 13.22 -10.31
N THR A 85 -3.52 14.39 -10.70
CA THR A 85 -3.41 15.61 -9.90
C THR A 85 -4.03 15.46 -8.51
N LEU A 86 -5.13 14.72 -8.37
CA LEU A 86 -5.70 14.40 -7.05
C LEU A 86 -4.77 13.52 -6.20
N ASP A 87 -3.99 12.64 -6.84
CA ASP A 87 -2.94 11.87 -6.18
C ASP A 87 -1.78 12.75 -5.74
N GLU A 88 -1.29 13.63 -6.63
CA GLU A 88 -0.21 14.59 -6.31
C GLU A 88 -0.57 15.49 -5.14
N TRP A 89 -1.81 15.94 -5.06
CA TRP A 89 -2.31 16.70 -3.91
C TRP A 89 -2.53 15.87 -2.67
N SER A 90 -2.26 14.55 -2.73
CA SER A 90 -2.42 13.60 -1.63
C SER A 90 -3.87 13.46 -1.12
N ILE A 91 -4.85 13.81 -1.96
CA ILE A 91 -6.28 13.70 -1.64
C ILE A 91 -6.69 12.23 -1.62
N LEU A 92 -6.40 11.49 -2.71
CA LEU A 92 -6.85 10.10 -2.83
C LEU A 92 -6.22 9.19 -1.77
N PRO A 93 -4.90 9.22 -1.48
CA PRO A 93 -4.31 8.43 -0.40
C PRO A 93 -4.94 8.71 0.97
N SER A 94 -5.21 9.97 1.28
CA SER A 94 -5.85 10.36 2.56
C SER A 94 -7.27 9.81 2.69
N LEU A 95 -8.06 9.84 1.61
CA LEU A 95 -9.41 9.27 1.59
C LEU A 95 -9.40 7.74 1.69
N ILE A 96 -8.41 7.06 1.11
CA ILE A 96 -8.22 5.60 1.29
C ILE A 96 -7.97 5.30 2.77
N PHE A 97 -7.12 6.07 3.45
CA PHE A 97 -6.88 5.88 4.89
C PHE A 97 -8.17 6.05 5.72
N MET A 98 -9.03 7.00 5.37
CA MET A 98 -10.34 7.14 6.02
C MET A 98 -11.22 5.90 5.78
N GLY A 99 -11.28 5.39 4.56
CA GLY A 99 -12.00 4.16 4.23
C GLY A 99 -11.48 2.95 4.98
N VAL A 100 -10.15 2.76 5.01
CA VAL A 100 -9.48 1.70 5.76
C VAL A 100 -9.81 1.81 7.26
N GLY A 101 -9.77 3.02 7.83
CA GLY A 101 -10.15 3.27 9.23
C GLY A 101 -11.59 2.88 9.52
N ALA A 102 -12.54 3.21 8.61
CA ALA A 102 -13.96 2.86 8.73
C ALA A 102 -14.22 1.34 8.63
N MET A 103 -13.32 0.59 7.98
CA MET A 103 -13.41 -0.88 7.87
C MET A 103 -12.71 -1.60 9.02
N THR A 104 -11.71 -0.99 9.64
CA THR A 104 -10.78 -1.66 10.55
C THR A 104 -11.31 -1.69 11.99
N ASP A 105 -11.25 -2.86 12.62
CA ASP A 105 -11.48 -3.01 14.08
C ASP A 105 -10.14 -2.95 14.83
N PHE A 106 -9.94 -1.89 15.59
CA PHE A 106 -8.77 -1.70 16.45
C PHE A 106 -8.87 -2.41 17.81
N GLY A 107 -9.99 -3.07 18.08
CA GLY A 107 -10.21 -3.83 19.33
C GLY A 107 -9.08 -4.77 19.70
N PRO A 108 -8.57 -5.62 18.80
CA PRO A 108 -7.43 -6.51 19.08
C PRO A 108 -6.15 -5.77 19.49
N LEU A 109 -5.89 -4.60 18.90
CA LEU A 109 -4.73 -3.75 19.25
C LEU A 109 -4.89 -3.13 20.63
N ILE A 110 -6.10 -2.63 20.95
CA ILE A 110 -6.44 -2.04 22.27
C ILE A 110 -6.37 -3.14 23.35
N ALA A 111 -6.84 -4.35 23.04
CA ALA A 111 -6.84 -5.47 23.96
C ALA A 111 -5.41 -5.94 24.31
N ASN A 112 -4.47 -5.84 23.34
CA ASN A 112 -3.09 -6.26 23.51
C ASN A 112 -2.10 -5.18 23.00
N PRO A 113 -1.73 -4.19 23.79
CA PRO A 113 -0.84 -3.10 23.37
C PRO A 113 0.57 -3.54 22.95
N ILE A 114 1.04 -4.74 23.34
CA ILE A 114 2.32 -5.31 22.86
C ILE A 114 2.32 -5.42 21.32
N SER A 115 1.16 -5.52 20.71
CA SER A 115 0.99 -5.51 19.25
C SER A 115 1.55 -4.28 18.56
N PHE A 116 1.60 -3.10 19.22
CA PHE A 116 2.26 -1.90 18.68
C PHE A 116 3.75 -2.14 18.42
N ILE A 117 4.43 -2.81 19.36
CA ILE A 117 5.86 -3.10 19.24
C ILE A 117 6.10 -4.07 18.07
N MET A 118 5.21 -5.03 17.85
CA MET A 118 5.30 -5.97 16.72
C MET A 118 5.09 -5.25 15.38
N GLY A 119 4.11 -4.35 15.30
CA GLY A 119 3.92 -3.48 14.13
C GLY A 119 5.13 -2.60 13.86
N ALA A 120 5.73 -2.02 14.91
CA ALA A 120 6.95 -1.22 14.79
C ALA A 120 8.14 -2.07 14.29
N ALA A 121 8.30 -3.31 14.75
CA ALA A 121 9.38 -4.19 14.31
C ALA A 121 9.27 -4.57 12.83
N ALA A 122 8.06 -4.68 12.29
CA ALA A 122 7.87 -4.94 10.86
C ALA A 122 8.33 -3.76 10.00
N GLN A 123 8.40 -2.53 10.53
CA GLN A 123 8.95 -1.37 9.81
C GLN A 123 10.47 -1.50 9.57
N LEU A 124 11.14 -2.48 10.17
CA LEU A 124 12.53 -2.80 9.84
C LEU A 124 12.74 -2.99 8.33
N GLY A 125 11.74 -3.56 7.63
CA GLY A 125 11.76 -3.69 6.18
C GLY A 125 11.90 -2.35 5.47
N ILE A 126 11.20 -1.31 5.93
CA ILE A 126 11.28 0.05 5.38
C ILE A 126 12.70 0.62 5.55
N TYR A 127 13.22 0.61 6.78
CA TYR A 127 14.51 1.22 7.05
C TYR A 127 15.67 0.47 6.38
N LEU A 128 15.63 -0.85 6.31
CA LEU A 128 16.63 -1.62 5.57
C LEU A 128 16.54 -1.34 4.07
N ALA A 129 15.34 -1.26 3.51
CA ALA A 129 15.16 -0.91 2.10
C ALA A 129 15.70 0.48 1.78
N TYR A 130 15.57 1.44 2.70
CA TYR A 130 16.15 2.77 2.56
C TYR A 130 17.68 2.70 2.35
N PHE A 131 18.37 1.99 3.25
CA PHE A 131 19.83 1.83 3.13
C PHE A 131 20.24 1.07 1.86
N PHE A 132 19.51 0.02 1.50
CA PHE A 132 19.76 -0.71 0.25
C PHE A 132 19.53 0.16 -0.98
N ALA A 133 18.50 1.01 -1.00
CA ALA A 133 18.24 1.94 -2.09
C ALA A 133 19.38 2.96 -2.24
N ILE A 134 19.88 3.54 -1.13
CA ILE A 134 21.07 4.40 -1.15
C ILE A 134 22.28 3.64 -1.73
N PHE A 135 22.51 2.40 -1.27
CA PHE A 135 23.62 1.57 -1.78
C PHE A 135 23.49 1.29 -3.28
N MET A 136 22.27 1.15 -3.81
CA MET A 136 22.01 0.95 -5.25
C MET A 136 22.09 2.25 -6.07
N GLY A 137 22.41 3.39 -5.44
CA GLY A 137 22.67 4.67 -6.11
C GLY A 137 21.48 5.62 -6.22
N PHE A 138 20.38 5.37 -5.53
CA PHE A 138 19.27 6.32 -5.42
C PHE A 138 19.63 7.45 -4.45
N ASN A 139 19.13 8.66 -4.70
CA ASN A 139 19.30 9.76 -3.74
C ASN A 139 18.43 9.55 -2.48
N GLY A 140 18.67 10.35 -1.42
CA GLY A 140 17.99 10.15 -0.14
C GLY A 140 16.47 10.25 -0.21
N ARG A 141 15.91 11.16 -1.03
CA ARG A 141 14.46 11.32 -1.20
C ARG A 141 13.86 10.18 -2.02
N GLU A 142 14.52 9.77 -3.10
CA GLU A 142 14.14 8.60 -3.88
C GLU A 142 14.16 7.33 -3.01
N ALA A 143 15.24 7.13 -2.27
CA ALA A 143 15.41 5.98 -1.38
C ALA A 143 14.30 5.92 -0.31
N ALA A 144 13.90 7.08 0.26
CA ALA A 144 12.80 7.16 1.20
C ALA A 144 11.46 6.77 0.56
N ALA A 145 11.17 7.31 -0.65
CA ALA A 145 9.95 6.98 -1.38
C ALA A 145 9.88 5.47 -1.73
N ILE A 146 11.00 4.88 -2.19
CA ILE A 146 11.10 3.46 -2.53
C ILE A 146 10.93 2.59 -1.28
N SER A 147 11.53 2.99 -0.16
CA SER A 147 11.59 2.17 1.05
C SER A 147 10.24 1.86 1.66
N ILE A 148 9.26 2.76 1.55
CA ILE A 148 7.90 2.59 2.08
C ILE A 148 7.20 1.35 1.52
N ILE A 149 7.57 0.89 0.33
CA ILE A 149 7.08 -0.38 -0.24
C ILE A 149 7.24 -1.53 0.77
N GLY A 150 8.30 -1.51 1.58
CA GLY A 150 8.54 -2.51 2.62
C GLY A 150 7.49 -2.58 3.73
N GLY A 151 6.69 -1.52 3.90
CA GLY A 151 5.54 -1.52 4.80
C GLY A 151 4.31 -2.22 4.23
N ALA A 152 4.31 -2.59 2.95
CA ALA A 152 3.15 -3.13 2.22
C ALA A 152 1.92 -2.21 2.29
N ASP A 153 2.14 -0.92 2.06
CA ASP A 153 1.13 0.13 2.13
C ASP A 153 1.24 1.02 0.87
N GLY A 154 0.46 0.69 -0.15
CA GLY A 154 0.44 1.40 -1.43
C GLY A 154 0.10 2.89 -1.30
N PRO A 155 -1.00 3.24 -0.63
CA PRO A 155 -1.39 4.65 -0.43
C PRO A 155 -0.32 5.49 0.29
N THR A 156 0.33 4.95 1.32
CA THR A 156 1.44 5.65 2.00
C THR A 156 2.64 5.83 1.08
N SER A 157 2.94 4.84 0.22
CA SER A 157 4.04 4.94 -0.74
C SER A 157 3.82 6.10 -1.72
N ILE A 158 2.61 6.24 -2.25
CA ILE A 158 2.22 7.33 -3.15
C ILE A 158 2.24 8.67 -2.41
N PHE A 159 1.68 8.72 -1.20
CA PHE A 159 1.66 9.93 -0.39
C PHE A 159 3.06 10.46 -0.13
N LEU A 160 3.98 9.61 0.35
CA LEU A 160 5.35 10.03 0.66
C LEU A 160 6.12 10.43 -0.59
N LEU A 161 5.97 9.68 -1.69
CA LEU A 161 6.58 9.99 -2.97
C LEU A 161 6.22 11.40 -3.45
N ASN A 162 4.93 11.77 -3.37
CA ASN A 162 4.44 13.09 -3.76
C ASN A 162 5.00 14.18 -2.84
N LYS A 163 4.99 13.96 -1.52
CA LYS A 163 5.55 14.90 -0.54
C LYS A 163 7.04 15.14 -0.72
N LEU A 164 7.79 14.12 -1.15
CA LEU A 164 9.22 14.23 -1.43
C LEU A 164 9.55 14.78 -2.83
N GLY A 165 8.54 15.01 -3.68
CA GLY A 165 8.71 15.55 -5.04
C GLY A 165 9.36 14.57 -6.02
N GLN A 166 9.08 13.25 -5.88
CA GLN A 166 9.68 12.19 -6.69
C GLN A 166 8.69 11.57 -7.69
N GLN A 167 7.82 12.38 -8.29
CA GLN A 167 6.72 11.93 -9.17
C GLN A 167 7.19 11.05 -10.34
N HIS A 168 8.42 11.25 -10.82
CA HIS A 168 8.99 10.42 -11.90
C HIS A 168 9.14 8.92 -11.53
N LEU A 169 9.10 8.57 -10.23
CA LEU A 169 9.11 7.20 -9.73
C LEU A 169 7.70 6.64 -9.45
N MET A 170 6.64 7.42 -9.73
CA MET A 170 5.26 7.05 -9.38
C MET A 170 4.87 5.69 -9.94
N GLY A 171 5.02 5.50 -11.25
CA GLY A 171 4.67 4.26 -11.92
C GLY A 171 5.39 3.04 -11.34
N PRO A 172 6.73 3.02 -11.33
CA PRO A 172 7.52 1.93 -10.76
C PRO A 172 7.19 1.62 -9.29
N ILE A 173 7.10 2.64 -8.43
CA ILE A 173 6.83 2.46 -6.99
C ILE A 173 5.42 1.92 -6.77
N ALA A 174 4.42 2.49 -7.46
CA ALA A 174 3.04 2.09 -7.30
C ALA A 174 2.81 0.65 -7.79
N VAL A 175 3.31 0.31 -8.99
CA VAL A 175 3.22 -1.08 -9.50
C VAL A 175 3.93 -2.05 -8.56
N ALA A 176 5.12 -1.72 -8.07
CA ALA A 176 5.81 -2.56 -7.10
C ALA A 176 4.98 -2.72 -5.82
N ALA A 177 4.53 -1.63 -5.19
CA ALA A 177 3.78 -1.66 -3.94
C ALA A 177 2.51 -2.51 -4.04
N TYR A 178 1.68 -2.29 -5.06
CA TYR A 178 0.43 -3.03 -5.24
C TYR A 178 0.64 -4.46 -5.72
N SER A 179 1.64 -4.73 -6.58
CA SER A 179 1.96 -6.10 -6.98
C SER A 179 2.46 -6.92 -5.80
N TYR A 180 3.28 -6.34 -4.89
CA TYR A 180 3.74 -7.07 -3.70
C TYR A 180 2.63 -7.32 -2.70
N MET A 181 1.67 -6.42 -2.54
CA MET A 181 0.48 -6.71 -1.74
C MET A 181 -0.23 -7.97 -2.25
N SER A 182 -0.32 -8.15 -3.56
CA SER A 182 -0.89 -9.35 -4.18
C SER A 182 -0.04 -10.60 -3.97
N LEU A 183 1.28 -10.45 -3.86
CA LEU A 183 2.23 -11.56 -3.66
C LEU A 183 2.44 -11.92 -2.18
N VAL A 184 1.85 -11.20 -1.24
CA VAL A 184 1.90 -11.48 0.20
C VAL A 184 1.65 -12.96 0.52
N PRO A 185 0.60 -13.62 -0.05
CA PRO A 185 0.32 -15.04 0.22
C PRO A 185 1.42 -16.00 -0.24
N ILE A 186 2.26 -15.58 -1.17
CA ILE A 186 3.37 -16.37 -1.71
C ILE A 186 4.67 -16.10 -0.94
N ILE A 187 4.93 -14.84 -0.60
CA ILE A 187 6.21 -14.40 -0.02
C ILE A 187 6.26 -14.67 1.49
N GLN A 188 5.20 -14.35 2.24
CA GLN A 188 5.23 -14.45 3.70
C GLN A 188 5.34 -15.88 4.26
N PRO A 189 4.57 -16.87 3.80
CA PRO A 189 4.59 -18.20 4.42
C PRO A 189 5.96 -18.90 4.41
N PRO A 190 6.77 -18.85 3.32
CA PRO A 190 8.13 -19.36 3.36
C PRO A 190 9.02 -18.68 4.41
N VAL A 191 8.96 -17.35 4.52
CA VAL A 191 9.74 -16.58 5.50
C VAL A 191 9.32 -16.94 6.93
N MET A 192 8.02 -17.03 7.19
CA MET A 192 7.46 -17.42 8.48
C MET A 192 7.91 -18.85 8.88
N LYS A 193 7.83 -19.80 7.95
CA LYS A 193 8.22 -21.18 8.19
C LYS A 193 9.72 -21.35 8.40
N LEU A 194 10.54 -20.58 7.69
CA LEU A 194 12.00 -20.57 7.84
C LEU A 194 12.43 -20.05 9.21
N LEU A 195 11.76 -19.02 9.71
CA LEU A 195 12.12 -18.36 10.96
C LEU A 195 11.47 -18.97 12.20
N THR A 196 10.48 -19.84 12.07
CA THR A 196 9.78 -20.45 13.21
C THR A 196 9.88 -21.97 13.21
N THR A 197 10.02 -22.53 14.40
CA THR A 197 9.95 -23.98 14.60
C THR A 197 8.50 -24.46 14.64
N GLU A 198 8.27 -25.75 14.39
CA GLU A 198 6.94 -26.34 14.48
C GLU A 198 6.33 -26.19 15.89
N LYS A 199 7.16 -26.30 16.93
CA LYS A 199 6.74 -26.09 18.31
C LYS A 199 6.23 -24.66 18.55
N GLU A 200 6.93 -23.67 18.03
CA GLU A 200 6.53 -22.25 18.13
C GLU A 200 5.23 -22.00 17.38
N ARG A 201 5.04 -22.58 16.21
CA ARG A 201 3.80 -22.44 15.41
C ARG A 201 2.56 -23.02 16.08
N LYS A 202 2.72 -24.05 16.93
CA LYS A 202 1.65 -24.71 17.69
C LYS A 202 1.26 -23.98 18.99
N ILE A 203 1.95 -22.90 19.37
CA ILE A 203 1.62 -22.12 20.56
C ILE A 203 0.22 -21.54 20.42
N LYS A 204 -0.67 -21.91 21.36
CA LYS A 204 -2.01 -21.34 21.49
C LYS A 204 -1.97 -20.13 22.39
N MET A 205 -2.59 -19.04 21.94
CA MET A 205 -2.66 -17.81 22.72
C MET A 205 -3.97 -17.77 23.53
N GLU A 206 -3.88 -17.17 24.72
CA GLU A 206 -5.05 -16.93 25.56
C GLU A 206 -6.00 -15.93 24.90
N GLN A 207 -7.30 -16.08 25.17
CA GLN A 207 -8.32 -15.17 24.60
C GLN A 207 -8.03 -13.73 24.96
N LEU A 208 -8.18 -12.82 23.99
CA LEU A 208 -8.05 -11.39 24.23
C LEU A 208 -9.11 -10.88 25.21
N ARG A 209 -8.74 -9.91 26.06
CA ARG A 209 -9.71 -9.24 26.94
C ARG A 209 -10.80 -8.53 26.13
N SER A 210 -11.97 -8.41 26.70
CA SER A 210 -13.01 -7.57 26.12
C SER A 210 -12.59 -6.09 26.19
N VAL A 211 -12.88 -5.34 25.11
CA VAL A 211 -12.63 -3.91 25.00
C VAL A 211 -13.96 -3.18 25.15
N SER A 212 -14.02 -2.20 26.04
CA SER A 212 -15.23 -1.41 26.25
C SER A 212 -15.50 -0.47 25.07
N LYS A 213 -16.75 -0.07 24.90
CA LYS A 213 -17.13 0.90 23.86
C LYS A 213 -16.41 2.25 24.05
N LEU A 214 -16.20 2.67 25.28
CA LEU A 214 -15.50 3.92 25.58
C LEU A 214 -14.03 3.86 25.13
N GLU A 215 -13.33 2.74 25.42
CA GLU A 215 -11.94 2.55 24.93
C GLU A 215 -11.87 2.62 23.41
N LYS A 216 -12.82 2.01 22.69
CA LYS A 216 -12.88 2.02 21.22
C LYS A 216 -13.11 3.42 20.66
N ILE A 217 -13.94 4.26 21.32
CA ILE A 217 -14.20 5.65 20.89
C ILE A 217 -13.00 6.56 21.22
N LEU A 218 -12.38 6.39 22.40
CA LEU A 218 -11.25 7.23 22.81
C LEU A 218 -9.98 6.92 22.04
N PHE A 219 -9.79 5.68 21.63
CA PHE A 219 -8.58 5.23 20.95
C PHE A 219 -8.23 6.08 19.71
N PRO A 220 -9.11 6.28 18.71
CA PRO A 220 -8.77 7.09 17.53
C PRO A 220 -8.50 8.55 17.89
N ILE A 221 -9.16 9.12 18.88
CA ILE A 221 -8.95 10.49 19.34
C ILE A 221 -7.55 10.62 19.96
N VAL A 222 -7.20 9.72 20.89
CA VAL A 222 -5.90 9.73 21.58
C VAL A 222 -4.75 9.49 20.60
N ILE A 223 -4.87 8.51 19.72
CA ILE A 223 -3.84 8.24 18.70
C ILE A 223 -3.63 9.44 17.79
N THR A 224 -4.71 10.08 17.33
CA THR A 224 -4.60 11.30 16.51
C THR A 224 -3.83 12.40 17.26
N ILE A 225 -4.21 12.69 18.50
CA ILE A 225 -3.54 13.73 19.30
C ILE A 225 -2.06 13.38 19.49
N VAL A 226 -1.76 12.18 19.97
CA VAL A 226 -0.38 11.80 20.30
C VAL A 226 0.50 11.78 19.06
N VAL A 227 0.07 11.11 17.99
CA VAL A 227 0.91 10.95 16.79
C VAL A 227 1.06 12.27 16.05
N CYS A 228 -0.03 13.04 15.85
CA CYS A 228 0.04 14.30 15.11
C CYS A 228 0.72 15.43 15.92
N MET A 229 0.74 15.37 17.24
CA MET A 229 1.55 16.30 18.03
C MET A 229 3.06 16.02 17.94
N ILE A 230 3.45 14.76 17.78
CA ILE A 230 4.86 14.38 17.60
C ILE A 230 5.30 14.59 16.15
N LEU A 231 4.48 14.19 15.18
CA LEU A 231 4.74 14.26 13.75
C LEU A 231 3.53 14.90 13.03
N PRO A 232 3.40 16.23 12.98
CA PRO A 232 2.26 16.92 12.38
C PRO A 232 2.02 16.56 10.91
N SER A 233 3.08 16.27 10.17
CA SER A 233 3.02 15.86 8.76
C SER A 233 2.26 14.54 8.53
N THR A 234 2.05 13.72 9.54
CA THR A 234 1.27 12.48 9.45
C THR A 234 -0.25 12.71 9.50
N ALA A 235 -0.72 13.92 9.85
CA ALA A 235 -2.13 14.21 10.04
C ALA A 235 -3.02 13.84 8.84
N PRO A 236 -2.62 14.02 7.56
CA PRO A 236 -3.43 13.58 6.43
C PRO A 236 -3.65 12.06 6.37
N LEU A 237 -2.70 11.26 6.85
CA LEU A 237 -2.80 9.79 6.86
C LEU A 237 -3.42 9.29 8.17
N VAL A 238 -2.72 9.52 9.30
CA VAL A 238 -3.17 9.02 10.60
C VAL A 238 -4.47 9.66 11.05
N GLY A 239 -4.62 10.98 10.85
CA GLY A 239 -5.85 11.70 11.17
C GLY A 239 -7.06 11.17 10.39
N MET A 240 -6.91 10.92 9.08
CA MET A 240 -7.99 10.38 8.26
C MET A 240 -8.28 8.90 8.60
N LEU A 241 -7.26 8.09 8.87
CA LEU A 241 -7.43 6.72 9.39
C LEU A 241 -8.27 6.70 10.67
N MET A 242 -7.91 7.56 11.62
CA MET A 242 -8.57 7.63 12.92
C MET A 242 -9.98 8.27 12.82
N LEU A 243 -10.19 9.21 11.89
CA LEU A 243 -11.52 9.76 11.61
C LEU A 243 -12.46 8.66 11.09
N GLY A 244 -12.00 7.85 10.12
CA GLY A 244 -12.78 6.71 9.63
C GLY A 244 -13.11 5.71 10.73
N ASN A 245 -12.15 5.41 11.61
CA ASN A 245 -12.38 4.54 12.75
C ASN A 245 -13.36 5.14 13.75
N LEU A 246 -13.30 6.44 14.00
CA LEU A 246 -14.25 7.13 14.86
C LEU A 246 -15.68 7.04 14.30
N PHE A 247 -15.88 7.14 12.97
CA PHE A 247 -17.18 6.92 12.34
C PHE A 247 -17.74 5.53 12.67
N ARG A 248 -16.89 4.51 12.67
CA ARG A 248 -17.27 3.14 13.00
C ARG A 248 -17.63 2.99 14.48
N GLU A 249 -16.77 3.44 15.39
CA GLU A 249 -16.87 3.10 16.81
C GLU A 249 -17.84 4.00 17.59
N CYS A 250 -18.10 5.24 17.14
CA CYS A 250 -19.05 6.13 17.83
C CYS A 250 -20.52 5.66 17.70
N GLY A 251 -20.85 5.01 16.59
CA GLY A 251 -22.17 4.40 16.35
C GLY A 251 -23.31 5.39 16.04
N VAL A 252 -23.03 6.71 16.02
CA VAL A 252 -24.04 7.75 15.78
C VAL A 252 -24.07 8.27 14.34
N VAL A 253 -23.08 7.90 13.53
CA VAL A 253 -22.92 8.34 12.13
C VAL A 253 -22.76 7.14 11.18
N LYS A 254 -23.63 6.14 11.30
CA LYS A 254 -23.57 4.91 10.48
C LYS A 254 -23.50 5.20 8.98
N GLN A 255 -24.25 6.20 8.50
CA GLN A 255 -24.27 6.57 7.09
C GLN A 255 -22.89 7.05 6.60
N LEU A 256 -22.15 7.79 7.43
CA LEU A 256 -20.77 8.21 7.10
C LEU A 256 -19.83 7.00 7.09
N GLN A 257 -19.95 6.10 8.05
CA GLN A 257 -19.15 4.88 8.12
C GLN A 257 -19.41 3.99 6.91
N GLU A 258 -20.67 3.74 6.55
CA GLU A 258 -21.06 2.95 5.38
C GLU A 258 -20.57 3.59 4.07
N THR A 259 -20.69 4.91 3.92
CA THR A 259 -20.21 5.64 2.76
C THR A 259 -18.69 5.55 2.64
N ALA A 260 -17.98 5.81 3.74
CA ALA A 260 -16.51 5.79 3.76
C ALA A 260 -15.93 4.39 3.46
N SER A 261 -16.55 3.34 4.02
CA SER A 261 -16.06 1.96 3.86
C SER A 261 -16.47 1.29 2.54
N ASN A 262 -17.42 1.84 1.81
CA ASN A 262 -17.94 1.24 0.58
C ASN A 262 -17.86 2.22 -0.60
N ALA A 263 -18.87 3.05 -0.81
CA ALA A 263 -18.99 3.86 -2.03
C ALA A 263 -17.79 4.79 -2.26
N MET A 264 -17.41 5.56 -1.23
CA MET A 264 -16.26 6.45 -1.32
C MET A 264 -14.96 5.68 -1.57
N MET A 265 -14.73 4.61 -0.80
CA MET A 265 -13.53 3.77 -0.96
C MET A 265 -13.40 3.24 -2.37
N TYR A 266 -14.48 2.71 -2.97
CA TYR A 266 -14.44 2.17 -4.33
C TYR A 266 -14.25 3.26 -5.39
N ILE A 267 -14.88 4.43 -5.24
CA ILE A 267 -14.64 5.56 -6.14
C ILE A 267 -13.17 5.98 -6.10
N VAL A 268 -12.62 6.15 -4.91
CA VAL A 268 -11.22 6.55 -4.74
C VAL A 268 -10.26 5.50 -5.31
N VAL A 269 -10.55 4.21 -5.10
CA VAL A 269 -9.75 3.10 -5.67
C VAL A 269 -9.77 3.11 -7.20
N ILE A 270 -10.91 3.42 -7.83
CA ILE A 270 -11.01 3.54 -9.30
C ILE A 270 -10.13 4.70 -9.78
N LEU A 271 -10.27 5.88 -9.17
CA LEU A 271 -9.51 7.08 -9.56
C LEU A 271 -8.01 6.86 -9.37
N LEU A 272 -7.60 6.40 -8.18
CA LEU A 272 -6.20 6.13 -7.86
C LEU A 272 -5.63 5.01 -8.73
N GLY A 273 -6.32 3.90 -8.86
CA GLY A 273 -5.81 2.78 -9.63
C GLY A 273 -5.61 3.13 -11.10
N THR A 274 -6.56 3.85 -11.72
CA THR A 274 -6.44 4.24 -13.12
C THR A 274 -5.34 5.29 -13.34
N SER A 275 -5.21 6.29 -12.45
CA SER A 275 -4.15 7.31 -12.54
C SER A 275 -2.76 6.73 -12.32
N VAL A 276 -2.61 5.88 -11.31
CA VAL A 276 -1.37 5.14 -11.04
C VAL A 276 -1.00 4.23 -12.21
N GLY A 277 -1.97 3.50 -12.77
CA GLY A 277 -1.74 2.70 -13.97
C GLY A 277 -1.28 3.54 -15.15
N ALA A 278 -1.89 4.71 -15.35
CA ALA A 278 -1.54 5.63 -16.42
C ALA A 278 -0.16 6.29 -16.25
N SER A 279 0.40 6.32 -15.04
CA SER A 279 1.80 6.75 -14.83
C SER A 279 2.84 5.70 -15.27
N THR A 280 2.42 4.52 -15.74
CA THR A 280 3.31 3.44 -16.21
C THR A 280 3.41 3.41 -17.74
N SER A 281 3.79 4.53 -18.35
CA SER A 281 4.14 4.57 -19.76
C SER A 281 5.38 3.71 -20.04
N ALA A 282 5.61 3.33 -21.31
CA ALA A 282 6.78 2.56 -21.70
C ALA A 282 8.10 3.23 -21.28
N GLU A 283 8.20 4.53 -21.47
CA GLU A 283 9.37 5.33 -21.11
C GLU A 283 9.61 5.35 -19.59
N ALA A 284 8.56 5.55 -18.80
CA ALA A 284 8.65 5.61 -17.35
C ALA A 284 8.93 4.25 -16.72
N PHE A 285 8.47 3.15 -17.32
CA PHE A 285 8.51 1.83 -16.70
C PHE A 285 9.65 0.93 -17.20
N LEU A 286 9.97 0.96 -18.51
CA LEU A 286 10.98 0.09 -19.11
C LEU A 286 12.41 0.63 -18.93
N ASN A 287 12.85 0.76 -17.69
CA ASN A 287 14.20 1.23 -17.36
C ASN A 287 14.83 0.43 -16.22
N VAL A 288 16.15 0.57 -16.05
CA VAL A 288 16.91 -0.17 -15.03
C VAL A 288 16.48 0.22 -13.61
N SER A 289 16.06 1.47 -13.38
CA SER A 289 15.59 1.93 -12.07
C SER A 289 14.35 1.17 -11.63
N THR A 290 13.43 0.89 -12.54
CA THR A 290 12.23 0.08 -12.27
C THR A 290 12.59 -1.32 -11.78
N LEU A 291 13.55 -2.00 -12.43
CA LEU A 291 14.01 -3.32 -12.00
C LEU A 291 14.65 -3.27 -10.60
N LYS A 292 15.42 -2.22 -10.30
CA LYS A 292 15.98 -2.00 -8.97
C LYS A 292 14.88 -1.80 -7.93
N ILE A 293 13.87 -0.98 -8.22
CA ILE A 293 12.72 -0.72 -7.32
C ILE A 293 11.95 -2.00 -7.05
N VAL A 294 11.68 -2.78 -8.10
CA VAL A 294 11.01 -4.09 -7.97
C VAL A 294 11.83 -5.03 -7.08
N ALA A 295 13.12 -5.16 -7.29
CA ALA A 295 13.97 -6.00 -6.45
C ALA A 295 14.03 -5.52 -4.99
N LEU A 296 14.18 -4.20 -4.79
CA LEU A 296 14.18 -3.58 -3.45
C LEU A 296 12.88 -3.80 -2.69
N GLY A 297 11.74 -3.67 -3.37
CA GLY A 297 10.43 -3.91 -2.76
C GLY A 297 10.26 -5.35 -2.26
N LEU A 298 10.71 -6.33 -3.06
CA LEU A 298 10.70 -7.74 -2.64
C LEU A 298 11.57 -7.98 -1.39
N ILE A 299 12.80 -7.46 -1.42
CA ILE A 299 13.73 -7.56 -0.30
C ILE A 299 13.15 -6.90 0.95
N ALA A 300 12.62 -5.68 0.81
CA ALA A 300 12.01 -4.92 1.89
C ALA A 300 10.86 -5.69 2.55
N PHE A 301 10.02 -6.32 1.75
CA PHE A 301 8.88 -7.08 2.21
C PHE A 301 9.28 -8.34 2.99
N VAL A 302 10.30 -9.06 2.52
CA VAL A 302 10.90 -10.21 3.22
C VAL A 302 11.46 -9.75 4.59
N PHE A 303 12.20 -8.66 4.62
CA PHE A 303 12.77 -8.15 5.88
C PHE A 303 11.72 -7.59 6.84
N GLY A 304 10.65 -6.97 6.35
CA GLY A 304 9.52 -6.53 7.18
C GLY A 304 8.83 -7.71 7.87
N THR A 305 8.54 -8.76 7.09
CA THR A 305 7.99 -10.01 7.63
C THR A 305 8.95 -10.65 8.63
N ALA A 306 10.23 -10.73 8.30
CA ALA A 306 11.26 -11.29 9.17
C ALA A 306 11.40 -10.50 10.48
N GLY A 307 11.44 -9.18 10.42
CA GLY A 307 11.53 -8.30 11.60
C GLY A 307 10.39 -8.54 12.58
N GLY A 308 9.15 -8.60 12.07
CA GLY A 308 7.97 -8.88 12.89
C GLY A 308 8.03 -10.28 13.53
N VAL A 309 8.37 -11.31 12.76
CA VAL A 309 8.50 -12.70 13.30
C VAL A 309 9.63 -12.82 14.31
N LEU A 310 10.79 -12.21 14.05
CA LEU A 310 11.93 -12.25 14.97
C LEU A 310 11.60 -11.57 16.30
N LEU A 311 10.94 -10.41 16.27
CA LEU A 311 10.45 -9.81 17.51
C LEU A 311 9.41 -10.69 18.19
N GLY A 312 8.51 -11.29 17.44
CA GLY A 312 7.55 -12.28 17.94
C GLY A 312 8.26 -13.44 18.68
N LYS A 313 9.41 -13.91 18.19
CA LYS A 313 10.24 -14.94 18.87
C LYS A 313 10.86 -14.41 20.16
N ILE A 314 11.37 -13.17 20.14
CA ILE A 314 11.91 -12.54 21.36
C ILE A 314 10.82 -12.45 22.42
N LEU A 315 9.63 -11.98 22.04
CA LEU A 315 8.48 -11.86 22.95
C LEU A 315 7.97 -13.25 23.40
N CYS A 316 7.95 -14.25 22.51
CA CYS A 316 7.65 -15.62 22.87
C CYS A 316 8.58 -16.13 23.99
N LYS A 317 9.87 -15.92 23.82
CA LYS A 317 10.89 -16.31 24.83
C LYS A 317 10.74 -15.52 26.13
N ALA A 318 10.52 -14.21 26.04
CA ALA A 318 10.32 -13.33 27.19
C ALA A 318 9.04 -13.66 27.99
N THR A 319 8.00 -14.12 27.31
CA THR A 319 6.70 -14.49 27.91
C THR A 319 6.58 -15.99 28.23
N HIS A 320 7.69 -16.75 28.17
CA HIS A 320 7.71 -18.20 28.43
C HIS A 320 6.72 -18.99 27.57
N GLY A 321 6.61 -18.64 26.28
CA GLY A 321 5.78 -19.36 25.33
C GLY A 321 4.29 -18.95 25.28
N ARG A 322 3.92 -17.79 25.82
CA ARG A 322 2.53 -17.28 25.74
C ARG A 322 2.19 -16.59 24.43
N ILE A 323 3.18 -16.08 23.71
CA ILE A 323 3.00 -15.36 22.44
C ILE A 323 3.47 -16.26 21.29
N ASN A 324 2.62 -16.46 20.31
CA ASN A 324 2.97 -17.18 19.08
C ASN A 324 3.75 -16.24 18.14
N PRO A 325 5.00 -16.57 17.75
CA PRO A 325 5.81 -15.72 16.89
C PRO A 325 5.19 -15.40 15.53
N LEU A 326 4.32 -16.27 15.03
CA LEU A 326 3.65 -16.07 13.73
C LEU A 326 2.87 -14.76 13.65
N ILE A 327 2.29 -14.29 14.77
CA ILE A 327 1.49 -13.06 14.73
C ILE A 327 2.32 -11.82 14.38
N GLY A 328 3.64 -11.88 14.64
CA GLY A 328 4.56 -10.79 14.28
C GLY A 328 4.67 -10.57 12.77
N SER A 329 4.49 -11.62 11.94
CA SER A 329 4.47 -11.48 10.48
C SER A 329 3.36 -10.57 9.98
N ALA A 330 2.29 -10.42 10.76
CA ALA A 330 1.17 -9.54 10.43
C ALA A 330 1.47 -8.05 10.64
N GLY A 331 2.62 -7.70 11.21
CA GLY A 331 3.03 -6.31 11.46
C GLY A 331 3.25 -5.47 10.18
N VAL A 332 3.25 -6.06 9.00
CA VAL A 332 3.17 -5.34 7.72
C VAL A 332 1.73 -4.84 7.48
N SER A 333 1.60 -3.71 6.78
CA SER A 333 0.31 -2.97 6.64
C SER A 333 -0.73 -3.63 5.72
N ALA A 334 -0.50 -4.82 5.18
CA ALA A 334 -1.45 -5.53 4.32
C ALA A 334 -2.65 -6.07 5.12
N VAL A 335 -3.61 -5.20 5.44
CA VAL A 335 -4.80 -5.51 6.27
C VAL A 335 -5.96 -5.98 5.40
N PRO A 336 -6.66 -7.06 5.75
CA PRO A 336 -6.39 -8.05 6.81
C PRO A 336 -5.59 -9.26 6.31
N MET A 337 -4.97 -9.19 5.14
CA MET A 337 -4.36 -10.33 4.44
C MET A 337 -3.23 -10.95 5.26
N ALA A 338 -2.29 -10.15 5.78
CA ALA A 338 -1.16 -10.65 6.56
C ALA A 338 -1.60 -11.36 7.84
N ALA A 339 -2.66 -10.88 8.51
CA ALA A 339 -3.24 -11.56 9.66
C ALA A 339 -3.88 -12.92 9.31
N ARG A 340 -4.56 -13.00 8.16
CA ARG A 340 -5.12 -14.28 7.66
C ARG A 340 -4.03 -15.30 7.34
N LEU A 341 -2.87 -14.83 6.85
CA LEU A 341 -1.73 -15.72 6.60
C LEU A 341 -1.09 -16.24 7.88
N SER A 342 -0.98 -15.42 8.92
CA SER A 342 -0.54 -15.87 10.24
C SER A 342 -1.48 -16.95 10.77
N GLN A 343 -2.79 -16.80 10.62
CA GLN A 343 -3.79 -17.82 10.95
C GLN A 343 -3.59 -19.09 10.11
N LYS A 344 -3.44 -18.95 8.78
CA LYS A 344 -3.28 -20.09 7.87
C LYS A 344 -2.06 -20.93 8.23
N VAL A 345 -0.89 -20.29 8.40
CA VAL A 345 0.35 -21.01 8.75
C VAL A 345 0.28 -21.63 10.15
N GLY A 346 -0.42 -20.98 11.09
CA GLY A 346 -0.68 -21.56 12.41
C GLY A 346 -1.60 -22.79 12.36
N ALA A 347 -2.68 -22.71 11.57
CA ALA A 347 -3.62 -23.83 11.39
C ALA A 347 -3.01 -25.00 10.63
N GLU A 348 -2.05 -24.79 9.74
CA GLU A 348 -1.29 -25.87 9.09
C GLU A 348 -0.45 -26.68 10.10
N ALA A 349 0.02 -26.04 11.18
CA ALA A 349 0.77 -26.71 12.25
C ALA A 349 -0.16 -27.36 13.31
N ASP A 350 -1.26 -26.70 13.65
CA ASP A 350 -2.32 -27.16 14.55
C ASP A 350 -3.67 -26.58 14.12
N PRO A 351 -4.59 -27.38 13.53
CA PRO A 351 -5.90 -26.90 13.05
C PRO A 351 -6.78 -26.26 14.14
N THR A 352 -6.49 -26.49 15.41
CA THR A 352 -7.22 -25.92 16.54
C THR A 352 -6.62 -24.60 17.04
N ASN A 353 -5.60 -24.08 16.36
CA ASN A 353 -4.92 -22.85 16.74
C ASN A 353 -5.55 -21.64 16.05
N PHE A 354 -6.18 -20.75 16.81
CA PHE A 354 -6.87 -19.57 16.33
C PHE A 354 -6.04 -18.30 16.60
N LEU A 355 -5.22 -17.90 15.61
CA LEU A 355 -4.32 -16.75 15.72
C LEU A 355 -4.87 -15.48 15.11
N LEU A 356 -5.97 -15.53 14.33
CA LEU A 356 -6.44 -14.39 13.53
C LEU A 356 -6.63 -13.12 14.36
N MET A 357 -7.37 -13.21 15.45
CA MET A 357 -7.65 -12.03 16.30
C MET A 357 -6.38 -11.48 16.95
N HIS A 358 -5.43 -12.35 17.30
CA HIS A 358 -4.13 -11.91 17.82
C HIS A 358 -3.25 -11.28 16.77
N ALA A 359 -3.29 -11.77 15.53
CA ALA A 359 -2.54 -11.24 14.39
C ALA A 359 -3.11 -9.91 13.89
N MET A 360 -4.41 -9.66 14.08
CA MET A 360 -5.02 -8.37 13.72
C MET A 360 -4.43 -7.20 14.51
N GLY A 361 -4.03 -7.40 15.76
CA GLY A 361 -3.37 -6.36 16.55
C GLY A 361 -2.10 -5.80 15.90
N PRO A 362 -1.07 -6.63 15.67
CA PRO A 362 0.13 -6.22 14.94
C PRO A 362 -0.16 -5.70 13.52
N ASN A 363 -1.14 -6.28 12.82
CA ASN A 363 -1.49 -5.90 11.46
C ASN A 363 -1.98 -4.44 11.38
N VAL A 364 -2.85 -4.07 12.29
CA VAL A 364 -3.38 -2.71 12.37
C VAL A 364 -2.32 -1.73 12.91
N ALA A 365 -1.49 -2.18 13.85
CA ALA A 365 -0.34 -1.41 14.30
C ALA A 365 0.65 -1.11 13.16
N GLY A 366 0.78 -2.02 12.21
CA GLY A 366 1.58 -1.83 11.00
C GLY A 366 1.15 -0.64 10.16
N VAL A 367 -0.16 -0.43 9.98
CA VAL A 367 -0.70 0.73 9.23
C VAL A 367 -0.27 2.05 9.87
N ILE A 368 -0.43 2.15 11.20
CA ILE A 368 0.02 3.33 11.95
C ILE A 368 1.55 3.46 11.83
N GLY A 369 2.28 2.34 11.95
CA GLY A 369 3.73 2.30 11.86
C GLY A 369 4.26 2.79 10.51
N THR A 370 3.65 2.39 9.40
CA THR A 370 4.04 2.83 8.05
C THR A 370 3.76 4.32 7.85
N ALA A 371 2.61 4.83 8.33
CA ALA A 371 2.29 6.25 8.28
C ALA A 371 3.27 7.09 9.14
N VAL A 372 3.67 6.58 10.32
CA VAL A 372 4.70 7.21 11.17
C VAL A 372 6.06 7.18 10.50
N ALA A 373 6.44 6.08 9.84
CA ALA A 373 7.68 6.00 9.07
C ALA A 373 7.72 7.05 7.94
N ALA A 374 6.61 7.21 7.20
CA ALA A 374 6.48 8.27 6.19
C ALA A 374 6.64 9.66 6.80
N GLY A 375 5.96 9.93 7.93
CA GLY A 375 6.12 11.20 8.68
C GLY A 375 7.55 11.44 9.15
N THR A 376 8.25 10.39 9.57
CA THR A 376 9.66 10.48 9.96
C THR A 376 10.54 10.89 8.79
N PHE A 377 10.34 10.30 7.59
CA PHE A 377 11.06 10.71 6.39
C PHE A 377 10.73 12.15 5.99
N MET A 378 9.45 12.56 6.06
CA MET A 378 9.08 13.95 5.80
C MET A 378 9.80 14.91 6.76
N ALA A 379 9.85 14.59 8.04
CA ALA A 379 10.57 15.40 9.03
C ALA A 379 12.09 15.46 8.76
N ILE A 380 12.72 14.34 8.36
CA ILE A 380 14.13 14.28 8.00
C ILE A 380 14.45 15.16 6.78
N PHE A 381 13.58 15.17 5.77
CA PHE A 381 13.80 15.92 4.53
C PHE A 381 13.18 17.32 4.53
N GLY A 382 12.54 17.75 5.63
CA GLY A 382 12.02 19.09 5.82
C GLY A 382 10.80 19.42 4.94
N VAL A 383 9.90 18.45 4.73
CA VAL A 383 8.68 18.58 3.92
C VAL A 383 7.43 18.21 4.71
#